data_34b58d81a6500fce27c4275a646e7d74
#
_entry.id   34b58d81a6500fce27c4275a646e7d74
#
_cell.length_a   1.000
_cell.length_b   1.000
_cell.length_c   1.000
_cell.angle_alpha   90.00
_cell.angle_beta   90.00
_cell.angle_gamma   90.00
#
_symmetry.space_group_name_H-M   'P 1'
#
loop_
_entity.id
_entity.type
_entity.pdbx_description
1 polymer ?
#
loop_
_entity_poly.entity_id
_entity_poly.type
_entity_poly.pdbx_seq_one_letter_code
_entity_poly.pdbx_strand_id
1 'polypeptide(L)'
;MDAGYLAASYDSYHSIHEPGAVQWTTAGFEDPSLYETATVTGKDGEKISGYKGVGRKLNAVLAFPAVQARMEKIMANDIPFNSWFIDCDAYGEVYDDYSEGHVTPMEEDLAARLKRMGYIRDEYGLVVGSEGGNDYAASEIAFAHGIELKSFSWMDGDMKDKESEYYIGKYYSAEGGVTENFAKRIPVKEKYYDVFVNPRYDVPLYKLVYNDSVITSYHWDWSVFKIQGATGDRMIREILYNVPPLYHLDAEEWEKYKEEIIAHHQVWSPFSRLAVTREMTDFEYLTEDGAVQKTVYGEDLAAVANFSDQAFVYQNTEIPPHSVWMNEEGRPLVYTPVLGEDAR
;
A
#
# COMPACT_ATOMS: atom_id res chain seq x y z
N MET A 1 10.59 -0.62 18.91
CA MET A 1 11.84 -0.95 18.21
C MET A 1 12.53 -2.18 18.78
N ASP A 2 12.62 -2.36 20.08
CA ASP A 2 13.24 -3.56 20.67
C ASP A 2 12.57 -4.88 20.25
N ALA A 3 11.31 -4.82 19.81
CA ALA A 3 10.57 -5.95 19.24
C ALA A 3 10.77 -6.14 17.73
N GLY A 4 11.63 -5.35 17.07
CA GLY A 4 11.93 -5.43 15.64
C GLY A 4 10.98 -4.68 14.72
N TYR A 5 10.07 -3.85 15.25
CA TYR A 5 9.17 -3.04 14.43
C TYR A 5 9.86 -1.81 13.85
N LEU A 6 9.39 -1.39 12.68
CA LEU A 6 9.66 -0.06 12.16
C LEU A 6 8.76 0.95 12.87
N ALA A 7 9.36 1.99 13.44
CA ALA A 7 8.68 3.14 14.02
C ALA A 7 8.87 4.34 13.09
N ALA A 8 7.79 4.80 12.48
CA ALA A 8 7.81 5.86 11.48
C ALA A 8 6.98 7.05 11.89
N SER A 9 7.39 8.24 11.46
CA SER A 9 6.45 9.36 11.31
C SER A 9 5.81 9.30 9.92
N TYR A 10 4.61 9.86 9.82
CA TYR A 10 3.93 10.17 8.56
C TYR A 10 4.13 11.65 8.27
N ASP A 11 4.48 12.00 7.04
CA ASP A 11 4.52 13.39 6.57
C ASP A 11 4.11 13.48 5.08
N SER A 12 3.75 14.69 4.66
CA SER A 12 3.40 14.99 3.27
C SER A 12 4.01 16.32 2.87
N TYR A 13 4.60 16.36 1.69
CA TYR A 13 5.21 17.56 1.13
C TYR A 13 4.58 17.95 -0.21
N HIS A 14 3.43 17.38 -0.51
CA HIS A 14 2.79 17.47 -1.80
C HIS A 14 1.92 18.73 -1.97
N SER A 15 1.42 19.28 -0.86
CA SER A 15 0.57 20.48 -0.88
C SER A 15 0.79 21.36 0.34
N ILE A 16 0.39 22.61 0.22
CA ILE A 16 0.41 23.61 1.30
C ILE A 16 -0.95 24.28 1.41
N HIS A 17 -1.39 24.51 2.65
CA HIS A 17 -2.59 25.31 2.92
C HIS A 17 -2.25 26.78 3.10
N GLU A 18 -3.25 27.61 2.89
CA GLU A 18 -3.13 29.04 3.14
C GLU A 18 -2.74 29.30 4.61
N PRO A 19 -1.74 30.17 4.84
CA PRO A 19 -1.34 30.53 6.20
C PRO A 19 -2.51 31.04 7.05
N GLY A 20 -2.70 30.46 8.22
CA GLY A 20 -3.84 30.77 9.11
C GLY A 20 -5.11 29.97 8.83
N ALA A 21 -5.17 29.20 7.75
CA ALA A 21 -6.30 28.34 7.39
C ALA A 21 -5.91 26.84 7.24
N VAL A 22 -4.87 26.41 7.97
CA VAL A 22 -4.36 25.04 7.93
C VAL A 22 -5.38 24.08 8.53
N GLN A 23 -5.85 23.10 7.73
CA GLN A 23 -6.85 22.12 8.16
C GLN A 23 -6.21 20.82 8.70
N TRP A 24 -5.00 20.48 8.26
CA TRP A 24 -4.20 19.37 8.78
C TRP A 24 -2.72 19.75 8.82
N THR A 25 -2.02 19.21 9.81
CA THR A 25 -0.67 19.67 10.20
C THR A 25 0.38 19.51 9.12
N THR A 26 0.34 18.42 8.33
CA THR A 26 1.33 18.17 7.27
C THR A 26 1.26 19.18 6.12
N ALA A 27 0.12 19.85 5.93
CA ALA A 27 -0.05 20.92 4.93
C ALA A 27 0.31 22.32 5.47
N GLY A 28 0.74 22.44 6.73
CA GLY A 28 1.27 23.69 7.30
C GLY A 28 2.78 23.71 7.24
N PHE A 29 3.37 24.81 6.74
CA PHE A 29 4.82 25.04 6.72
C PHE A 29 5.17 26.27 7.55
N GLU A 30 6.37 26.28 8.13
CA GLU A 30 6.82 27.41 8.97
C GLU A 30 7.08 28.68 8.18
N ASP A 31 7.54 28.53 6.94
CA ASP A 31 7.66 29.65 6.03
C ASP A 31 6.32 29.90 5.28
N PRO A 32 5.56 30.93 5.70
CA PRO A 32 4.29 31.22 5.06
C PRO A 32 4.43 31.73 3.62
N SER A 33 5.61 32.20 3.22
CA SER A 33 5.84 32.71 1.88
C SER A 33 5.77 31.63 0.80
N LEU A 34 5.99 30.36 1.16
CA LEU A 34 5.90 29.23 0.23
C LEU A 34 4.53 29.11 -0.44
N TYR A 35 3.46 29.57 0.22
CA TYR A 35 2.12 29.54 -0.35
C TYR A 35 2.00 30.39 -1.61
N GLU A 36 2.72 31.51 -1.68
CA GLU A 36 2.72 32.37 -2.86
C GLU A 36 3.91 32.10 -3.81
N THR A 37 5.06 31.70 -3.26
CA THR A 37 6.32 31.63 -4.01
C THR A 37 6.69 30.25 -4.52
N ALA A 38 6.08 29.18 -3.97
CA ALA A 38 6.49 27.80 -4.26
C ALA A 38 5.32 26.88 -4.62
N THR A 39 4.21 27.42 -5.13
CA THR A 39 3.06 26.62 -5.52
C THR A 39 2.92 26.52 -7.03
N VAL A 40 2.51 25.33 -7.51
CA VAL A 40 2.41 24.98 -8.92
C VAL A 40 1.32 25.76 -9.63
N THR A 41 1.63 26.32 -10.78
CA THR A 41 0.69 26.94 -11.73
C THR A 41 0.50 26.03 -12.93
N GLY A 42 -0.72 25.69 -13.25
CA GLY A 42 -1.08 24.91 -14.43
C GLY A 42 -0.87 25.67 -15.74
N LYS A 43 -0.99 24.98 -16.85
CA LYS A 43 -0.85 25.55 -18.21
C LYS A 43 -1.89 26.63 -18.54
N ASP A 44 -3.03 26.62 -17.84
CA ASP A 44 -4.10 27.60 -17.93
C ASP A 44 -3.82 28.90 -17.15
N GLY A 45 -2.70 28.93 -16.40
CA GLY A 45 -2.31 30.06 -15.56
C GLY A 45 -2.92 30.04 -14.16
N GLU A 46 -3.72 29.01 -13.82
CA GLU A 46 -4.35 28.89 -12.53
C GLU A 46 -3.50 28.02 -11.58
N LYS A 47 -3.59 28.28 -10.27
CA LYS A 47 -2.91 27.46 -9.25
C LYS A 47 -3.56 26.10 -9.15
N ILE A 48 -2.76 25.04 -9.14
CA ILE A 48 -3.27 23.67 -8.97
C ILE A 48 -3.68 23.48 -7.52
N SER A 49 -4.96 23.13 -7.32
CA SER A 49 -5.55 22.90 -6.00
C SER A 49 -4.96 21.68 -5.30
N GLY A 50 -4.83 21.76 -3.98
CA GLY A 50 -4.50 20.63 -3.12
C GLY A 50 -5.65 19.62 -2.99
N TYR A 51 -5.47 18.65 -2.09
CA TYR A 51 -6.46 17.58 -1.85
C TYR A 51 -7.84 18.15 -1.49
N LYS A 52 -8.88 17.60 -2.13
CA LYS A 52 -10.29 18.07 -2.00
C LYS A 52 -10.50 19.57 -2.31
N GLY A 53 -9.65 20.16 -3.14
CA GLY A 53 -9.74 21.58 -3.47
C GLY A 53 -9.25 22.53 -2.37
N VAL A 54 -8.56 22.02 -1.34
CA VAL A 54 -8.03 22.82 -0.25
C VAL A 54 -6.55 23.07 -0.45
N GLY A 55 -6.13 24.35 -0.32
CA GLY A 55 -4.75 24.72 -0.52
C GLY A 55 -4.27 24.60 -1.97
N ARG A 56 -2.96 24.51 -2.16
CA ARG A 56 -2.31 24.45 -3.47
C ARG A 56 -1.23 23.36 -3.48
N LYS A 57 -0.97 22.76 -4.65
CA LYS A 57 0.16 21.84 -4.83
C LYS A 57 1.49 22.58 -4.71
N LEU A 58 2.46 21.96 -4.02
CA LEU A 58 3.81 22.51 -3.86
C LEU A 58 4.72 22.10 -5.02
N ASN A 59 5.53 23.01 -5.48
CA ASN A 59 6.65 22.75 -6.35
C ASN A 59 7.75 22.01 -5.55
N ALA A 60 8.06 20.79 -5.93
CA ALA A 60 8.98 19.93 -5.17
C ALA A 60 10.41 20.47 -5.11
N VAL A 61 10.86 21.19 -6.15
CA VAL A 61 12.18 21.81 -6.21
C VAL A 61 12.29 22.92 -5.17
N LEU A 62 11.32 23.82 -5.15
CA LEU A 62 11.32 25.02 -4.29
C LEU A 62 11.02 24.68 -2.82
N ALA A 63 10.25 23.65 -2.57
CA ALA A 63 9.87 23.21 -1.23
C ALA A 63 10.99 22.44 -0.51
N PHE A 64 12.04 22.00 -1.18
CA PHE A 64 13.06 21.13 -0.58
C PHE A 64 13.75 21.72 0.67
N PRO A 65 14.14 23.01 0.74
CA PRO A 65 14.70 23.57 1.99
C PRO A 65 13.73 23.53 3.17
N ALA A 66 12.42 23.67 2.92
CA ALA A 66 11.42 23.57 3.98
C ALA A 66 11.21 22.12 4.46
N VAL A 67 11.38 21.14 3.58
CA VAL A 67 11.45 19.72 3.97
C VAL A 67 12.63 19.46 4.90
N GLN A 68 13.81 19.96 4.55
CA GLN A 68 15.01 19.83 5.38
C GLN A 68 14.80 20.42 6.78
N ALA A 69 14.32 21.66 6.85
CA ALA A 69 14.06 22.32 8.13
C ALA A 69 13.03 21.57 8.99
N ARG A 70 11.98 21.00 8.36
CA ARG A 70 10.96 20.18 9.04
C ARG A 70 11.56 18.88 9.57
N MET A 71 12.35 18.19 8.78
CA MET A 71 13.05 16.96 9.19
C MET A 71 13.96 17.20 10.38
N GLU A 72 14.82 18.22 10.32
CA GLU A 72 15.70 18.61 11.43
C GLU A 72 14.92 18.82 12.72
N LYS A 73 13.82 19.55 12.65
CA LYS A 73 12.96 19.85 13.80
C LYS A 73 12.27 18.60 14.38
N ILE A 74 11.78 17.71 13.53
CA ILE A 74 11.12 16.49 13.99
C ILE A 74 12.16 15.55 14.62
N MET A 75 13.30 15.38 13.99
CA MET A 75 14.36 14.50 14.50
C MET A 75 15.00 15.03 15.80
N ALA A 76 14.96 16.34 16.04
CA ALA A 76 15.42 16.95 17.30
C ALA A 76 14.55 16.64 18.53
N ASN A 77 13.39 16.00 18.35
CA ASN A 77 12.50 15.60 19.45
C ASN A 77 12.92 14.30 20.18
N ASP A 78 14.10 13.74 19.87
CA ASP A 78 14.63 12.51 20.48
C ASP A 78 13.72 11.29 20.37
N ILE A 79 12.73 11.31 19.46
CA ILE A 79 11.93 10.12 19.13
C ILE A 79 12.77 9.25 18.21
N PRO A 80 13.09 8.02 18.62
CA PRO A 80 14.05 7.19 17.89
C PRO A 80 13.37 6.52 16.67
N PHE A 81 12.92 7.31 15.69
CA PHE A 81 12.40 6.78 14.43
C PHE A 81 13.49 5.96 13.70
N ASN A 82 13.10 4.86 13.08
CA ASN A 82 13.92 4.06 12.18
C ASN A 82 13.30 3.90 10.80
N SER A 83 12.15 4.56 10.56
CA SER A 83 11.45 4.59 9.29
C SER A 83 10.74 5.92 9.09
N TRP A 84 10.35 6.19 7.85
CA TRP A 84 9.60 7.38 7.47
C TRP A 84 8.60 7.07 6.38
N PHE A 85 7.35 7.51 6.52
CA PHE A 85 6.35 7.38 5.49
C PHE A 85 6.06 8.73 4.84
N ILE A 86 6.25 8.81 3.53
CA ILE A 86 6.00 10.03 2.74
C ILE A 86 4.74 9.83 1.91
N ASP A 87 3.74 10.63 2.19
CA ASP A 87 2.48 10.63 1.44
C ASP A 87 2.65 11.24 0.05
N CYS A 88 2.02 10.66 -0.96
CA CYS A 88 1.92 11.12 -2.36
C CYS A 88 3.21 11.12 -3.20
N ASP A 89 4.41 11.01 -2.67
CA ASP A 89 5.63 11.19 -3.47
C ASP A 89 5.84 10.09 -4.51
N ALA A 90 5.48 8.84 -4.19
CA ALA A 90 5.53 7.72 -5.11
C ALA A 90 4.18 7.40 -5.77
N TYR A 91 3.16 8.26 -5.61
CA TYR A 91 1.81 7.99 -6.13
C TYR A 91 1.65 8.24 -7.63
N GLY A 92 2.53 9.05 -8.25
CA GLY A 92 2.51 9.34 -9.69
C GLY A 92 1.89 10.70 -10.07
N GLU A 93 1.49 11.51 -9.11
CA GLU A 93 1.06 12.89 -9.36
C GLU A 93 2.28 13.83 -9.48
N VAL A 94 2.86 13.92 -10.66
CA VAL A 94 3.95 14.85 -10.98
C VAL A 94 3.44 15.99 -11.86
N TYR A 95 4.06 17.18 -11.80
CA TYR A 95 3.53 18.38 -12.40
C TYR A 95 4.57 19.13 -13.24
N ASP A 96 4.11 19.66 -14.39
CA ASP A 96 4.73 20.85 -14.98
C ASP A 96 4.26 22.09 -14.23
N ASP A 97 5.18 22.93 -13.79
CA ASP A 97 4.89 24.24 -13.19
C ASP A 97 5.20 25.36 -14.18
N TYR A 98 4.18 26.08 -14.59
CA TYR A 98 4.26 27.20 -15.52
C TYR A 98 4.36 28.57 -14.82
N SER A 99 4.69 28.60 -13.52
CA SER A 99 4.80 29.84 -12.77
C SER A 99 5.87 30.77 -13.36
N GLU A 100 5.55 32.04 -13.50
CA GLU A 100 6.52 33.04 -13.94
C GLU A 100 7.67 33.13 -12.90
N GLY A 101 8.90 33.01 -13.38
CA GLY A 101 10.12 33.08 -12.55
C GLY A 101 10.62 31.73 -11.99
N HIS A 102 9.83 30.65 -12.07
CA HIS A 102 10.27 29.32 -11.65
C HIS A 102 9.60 28.18 -12.44
N VAL A 103 9.59 28.31 -13.76
CA VAL A 103 9.10 27.23 -14.63
C VAL A 103 9.86 25.95 -14.31
N THR A 104 9.14 24.89 -13.92
CA THR A 104 9.71 23.59 -13.54
C THR A 104 9.07 22.51 -14.38
N PRO A 105 9.79 21.85 -15.28
CA PRO A 105 9.28 20.70 -16.02
C PRO A 105 8.98 19.52 -15.10
N MET A 106 8.06 18.64 -15.55
CA MET A 106 7.67 17.43 -14.82
C MET A 106 8.87 16.55 -14.44
N GLU A 107 9.89 16.47 -15.28
CA GLU A 107 11.11 15.71 -15.01
C GLU A 107 11.92 16.29 -13.84
N GLU A 108 11.91 17.62 -13.66
CA GLU A 108 12.56 18.27 -12.51
C GLU A 108 11.73 18.11 -11.24
N ASP A 109 10.40 18.18 -11.32
CA ASP A 109 9.51 17.84 -10.19
C ASP A 109 9.75 16.41 -9.71
N LEU A 110 9.79 15.46 -10.64
CA LEU A 110 10.09 14.07 -10.36
C LEU A 110 11.48 13.88 -9.69
N ALA A 111 12.51 14.48 -10.27
CA ALA A 111 13.87 14.41 -9.72
C ALA A 111 13.94 15.01 -8.32
N ALA A 112 13.19 16.09 -8.04
CA ALA A 112 13.13 16.69 -6.70
C ALA A 112 12.43 15.80 -5.67
N ARG A 113 11.40 15.05 -6.07
CA ARG A 113 10.75 14.04 -5.21
C ARG A 113 11.69 12.90 -4.87
N LEU A 114 12.37 12.32 -5.86
CA LEU A 114 13.39 11.31 -5.65
C LEU A 114 14.50 11.82 -4.71
N LYS A 115 14.98 13.04 -4.97
CA LYS A 115 16.00 13.68 -4.13
C LYS A 115 15.57 13.80 -2.67
N ARG A 116 14.31 14.16 -2.37
CA ARG A 116 13.87 14.28 -0.98
C ARG A 116 13.66 12.92 -0.30
N MET A 117 13.19 11.89 -1.02
CA MET A 117 13.14 10.52 -0.50
C MET A 117 14.55 10.00 -0.17
N GLY A 118 15.50 10.16 -1.10
CA GLY A 118 16.90 9.83 -0.90
C GLY A 118 17.54 10.61 0.24
N TYR A 119 17.27 11.91 0.37
CA TYR A 119 17.75 12.74 1.47
C TYR A 119 17.30 12.18 2.84
N ILE A 120 16.02 11.82 2.98
CA ILE A 120 15.49 11.29 4.24
C ILE A 120 16.13 9.94 4.56
N ARG A 121 16.32 9.08 3.56
CA ARG A 121 17.01 7.80 3.72
C ARG A 121 18.47 7.98 4.12
N ASP A 122 19.21 8.80 3.40
CA ASP A 122 20.68 8.84 3.47
C ASP A 122 21.18 9.71 4.63
N GLU A 123 20.57 10.87 4.90
CA GLU A 123 21.00 11.78 5.98
C GLU A 123 20.56 11.27 7.36
N TYR A 124 19.41 10.59 7.45
CA TYR A 124 18.88 10.13 8.74
C TYR A 124 18.96 8.61 8.93
N GLY A 125 19.38 7.86 7.92
CA GLY A 125 19.47 6.39 7.98
C GLY A 125 18.12 5.71 8.17
N LEU A 126 17.03 6.29 7.62
CA LEU A 126 15.68 5.82 7.81
C LEU A 126 15.23 4.89 6.67
N VAL A 127 14.43 3.88 7.01
CA VAL A 127 13.71 3.08 6.01
C VAL A 127 12.55 3.91 5.48
N VAL A 128 12.60 4.29 4.21
CA VAL A 128 11.59 5.16 3.58
C VAL A 128 10.54 4.33 2.89
N GLY A 129 9.27 4.68 3.09
CA GLY A 129 8.13 4.18 2.35
C GLY A 129 7.22 5.30 1.88
N SER A 130 6.34 5.01 0.92
CA SER A 130 5.41 6.00 0.39
C SER A 130 4.08 5.41 0.00
N GLU A 131 3.08 6.27 -0.14
CA GLU A 131 1.82 5.93 -0.78
C GLU A 131 2.04 5.65 -2.28
N GLY A 132 1.39 4.64 -2.82
CA GLY A 132 1.56 4.18 -4.20
C GLY A 132 2.80 3.32 -4.34
N GLY A 133 3.78 3.75 -5.10
CA GLY A 133 4.99 2.98 -5.40
C GLY A 133 5.18 2.81 -6.89
N ASN A 134 4.93 3.90 -7.66
CA ASN A 134 5.24 3.87 -9.09
C ASN A 134 6.72 3.52 -9.29
N ASP A 135 7.01 2.89 -10.41
CA ASP A 135 8.32 2.35 -10.78
C ASP A 135 9.47 3.35 -10.65
N TYR A 136 9.24 4.63 -10.91
CA TYR A 136 10.27 5.66 -10.75
C TYR A 136 10.80 5.78 -9.30
N ALA A 137 10.01 5.41 -8.30
CA ALA A 137 10.37 5.53 -6.89
C ALA A 137 11.05 4.27 -6.32
N ALA A 138 11.10 3.17 -7.07
CA ALA A 138 11.58 1.88 -6.57
C ALA A 138 13.02 1.90 -6.07
N SER A 139 13.88 2.82 -6.53
CA SER A 139 15.25 3.01 -6.04
C SER A 139 15.33 3.74 -4.69
N GLU A 140 14.28 4.44 -4.28
CA GLU A 140 14.29 5.32 -3.12
C GLU A 140 13.47 4.80 -1.94
N ILE A 141 12.51 3.90 -2.17
CA ILE A 141 11.61 3.39 -1.16
C ILE A 141 11.83 1.90 -0.89
N ALA A 142 11.69 1.49 0.37
CA ALA A 142 11.74 0.08 0.77
C ALA A 142 10.36 -0.57 0.83
N PHE A 143 9.29 0.23 0.95
CA PHE A 143 7.93 -0.28 0.96
C PHE A 143 6.95 0.70 0.30
N ALA A 144 5.94 0.14 -0.37
CA ALA A 144 4.92 0.84 -1.15
C ALA A 144 3.53 0.50 -0.62
N HIS A 145 2.80 1.53 -0.13
CA HIS A 145 1.46 1.35 0.42
C HIS A 145 0.39 1.46 -0.67
N GLY A 146 -0.51 0.49 -0.72
CA GLY A 146 -1.68 0.52 -1.61
C GLY A 146 -1.42 0.12 -3.06
N ILE A 147 -0.24 -0.42 -3.38
CA ILE A 147 0.09 -0.83 -4.75
C ILE A 147 -0.62 -2.13 -5.14
N GLU A 148 -0.84 -3.05 -4.20
CA GLU A 148 -1.44 -4.36 -4.47
C GLU A 148 -2.96 -4.30 -4.69
N LEU A 149 -3.63 -3.45 -3.92
CA LEU A 149 -5.04 -3.15 -4.11
C LEU A 149 -5.26 -1.69 -3.73
N LYS A 150 -5.42 -0.86 -4.76
CA LYS A 150 -5.72 0.57 -4.60
C LYS A 150 -7.13 0.75 -4.03
N SER A 151 -7.35 1.86 -3.33
CA SER A 151 -8.72 2.21 -2.97
C SER A 151 -9.54 2.46 -4.21
N PHE A 152 -10.66 1.75 -4.35
CA PHE A 152 -11.68 1.99 -5.38
C PHE A 152 -12.99 2.52 -4.80
N SER A 153 -13.04 2.78 -3.49
CA SER A 153 -14.22 3.29 -2.80
C SER A 153 -14.73 4.63 -3.35
N TRP A 154 -13.85 5.41 -3.97
CA TRP A 154 -14.23 6.67 -4.61
C TRP A 154 -14.97 6.50 -5.95
N MET A 155 -14.94 5.30 -6.55
CA MET A 155 -15.64 4.97 -7.80
C MET A 155 -17.11 4.58 -7.58
N ASP A 156 -17.50 4.30 -6.34
CA ASP A 156 -18.84 3.90 -5.97
C ASP A 156 -19.41 4.78 -4.85
N GLY A 157 -20.46 5.54 -5.15
CA GLY A 157 -21.13 6.42 -4.18
C GLY A 157 -21.67 5.66 -2.97
N ASP A 158 -22.15 4.42 -3.16
CA ASP A 158 -22.69 3.61 -2.08
C ASP A 158 -21.64 3.21 -1.04
N MET A 159 -20.35 3.13 -1.45
CA MET A 159 -19.25 2.88 -0.51
C MET A 159 -18.96 4.08 0.43
N LYS A 160 -19.52 5.24 0.12
CA LYS A 160 -19.40 6.47 0.92
C LYS A 160 -20.67 6.83 1.66
N ASP A 161 -21.80 6.20 1.31
CA ASP A 161 -23.09 6.41 1.95
C ASP A 161 -23.19 5.55 3.21
N LYS A 162 -23.33 6.19 4.38
CA LYS A 162 -23.40 5.51 5.67
C LYS A 162 -24.61 4.58 5.82
N GLU A 163 -25.68 4.83 5.08
CA GLU A 163 -26.90 4.02 5.09
C GLU A 163 -26.81 2.80 4.15
N SER A 164 -25.75 2.72 3.34
CA SER A 164 -25.54 1.64 2.41
C SER A 164 -24.90 0.42 3.08
N GLU A 165 -25.32 -0.79 2.65
CA GLU A 165 -24.66 -2.02 3.03
C GLU A 165 -23.17 -2.07 2.54
N TYR A 166 -22.87 -1.37 1.45
CA TYR A 166 -21.53 -1.24 0.86
C TYR A 166 -20.65 -0.22 1.55
N TYR A 167 -21.14 0.47 2.59
CA TYR A 167 -20.38 1.52 3.28
C TYR A 167 -19.07 1.00 3.86
N ILE A 168 -17.95 1.52 3.35
CA ILE A 168 -16.60 1.04 3.69
C ILE A 168 -16.17 1.42 5.13
N GLY A 169 -16.83 2.39 5.76
CA GLY A 169 -16.39 2.94 7.04
C GLY A 169 -15.41 4.11 6.87
N LYS A 170 -14.70 4.43 7.94
CA LYS A 170 -13.66 5.46 7.96
C LYS A 170 -12.40 4.90 8.61
N TYR A 171 -11.25 5.16 8.05
CA TYR A 171 -9.95 4.83 8.63
C TYR A 171 -9.40 5.95 9.53
N TYR A 172 -10.03 7.11 9.54
CA TYR A 172 -9.61 8.29 10.29
C TYR A 172 -10.74 8.81 11.20
N SER A 173 -10.37 9.17 12.43
CA SER A 173 -11.20 9.91 13.37
C SER A 173 -10.49 11.19 13.80
N ALA A 174 -11.15 12.34 13.62
CA ALA A 174 -10.61 13.62 14.08
C ALA A 174 -10.48 13.70 15.61
N GLU A 175 -11.26 12.89 16.34
CA GLU A 175 -11.30 12.82 17.80
C GLU A 175 -10.34 11.76 18.36
N GLY A 176 -9.67 11.01 17.49
CA GLY A 176 -8.81 9.87 17.85
C GLY A 176 -9.60 8.58 18.10
N GLY A 177 -8.88 7.47 18.28
CA GLY A 177 -9.46 6.15 18.50
C GLY A 177 -9.91 5.43 17.21
N VAL A 178 -10.54 4.26 17.39
CA VAL A 178 -11.08 3.46 16.29
C VAL A 178 -12.32 4.11 15.73
N THR A 179 -12.39 4.22 14.40
CA THR A 179 -13.56 4.81 13.75
C THR A 179 -14.70 3.81 13.66
N GLU A 180 -15.93 4.33 13.77
CA GLU A 180 -17.14 3.53 13.57
C GLU A 180 -17.12 2.80 12.21
N ASN A 181 -17.47 1.53 12.22
CA ASN A 181 -17.55 0.66 11.05
C ASN A 181 -16.25 0.44 10.26
N PHE A 182 -15.08 0.85 10.76
CA PHE A 182 -13.83 0.62 10.03
C PHE A 182 -13.55 -0.87 9.85
N ALA A 183 -13.72 -1.68 10.89
CA ALA A 183 -13.56 -3.13 10.84
C ALA A 183 -14.76 -3.88 10.22
N LYS A 184 -15.91 -3.20 10.01
CA LYS A 184 -17.10 -3.83 9.42
C LYS A 184 -16.78 -4.50 8.09
N ARG A 185 -17.20 -5.75 7.92
CA ARG A 185 -17.17 -6.46 6.64
C ARG A 185 -18.27 -5.96 5.72
N ILE A 186 -17.94 -5.81 4.46
CA ILE A 186 -18.86 -5.31 3.44
C ILE A 186 -18.95 -6.24 2.24
N PRO A 187 -20.10 -6.33 1.57
CA PRO A 187 -20.16 -6.87 0.22
C PRO A 187 -19.49 -5.91 -0.77
N VAL A 188 -19.10 -6.42 -1.92
CA VAL A 188 -18.60 -5.65 -3.06
C VAL A 188 -19.46 -5.98 -4.27
N LYS A 189 -19.88 -4.97 -5.03
CA LYS A 189 -20.66 -5.18 -6.26
C LYS A 189 -19.83 -5.97 -7.27
N GLU A 190 -20.47 -6.91 -7.97
CA GLU A 190 -19.83 -7.84 -8.91
C GLU A 190 -18.87 -7.15 -9.88
N LYS A 191 -19.28 -6.03 -10.48
CA LYS A 191 -18.44 -5.26 -11.41
C LYS A 191 -17.11 -4.75 -10.82
N TYR A 192 -17.07 -4.50 -9.51
CA TYR A 192 -15.85 -4.10 -8.82
C TYR A 192 -15.08 -5.30 -8.26
N TYR A 193 -15.82 -6.34 -7.86
CA TYR A 193 -15.22 -7.60 -7.44
C TYR A 193 -14.35 -8.18 -8.55
N ASP A 194 -14.89 -8.30 -9.77
CA ASP A 194 -14.18 -8.86 -10.92
C ASP A 194 -12.96 -8.04 -11.34
N VAL A 195 -13.02 -6.71 -11.21
CA VAL A 195 -11.92 -5.85 -11.64
C VAL A 195 -10.81 -5.74 -10.59
N PHE A 196 -11.15 -5.74 -9.29
CA PHE A 196 -10.21 -5.37 -8.24
C PHE A 196 -9.90 -6.50 -7.25
N VAL A 197 -10.80 -7.48 -7.10
CA VAL A 197 -10.72 -8.49 -6.02
C VAL A 197 -10.52 -9.90 -6.55
N ASN A 198 -11.14 -10.24 -7.68
CA ASN A 198 -11.12 -11.57 -8.25
C ASN A 198 -9.70 -11.95 -8.71
N PRO A 199 -9.05 -12.95 -8.09
CA PRO A 199 -7.67 -13.30 -8.41
C PRO A 199 -7.47 -13.82 -9.83
N ARG A 200 -8.53 -14.29 -10.50
CA ARG A 200 -8.45 -14.84 -11.86
C ARG A 200 -7.99 -13.82 -12.92
N TYR A 201 -8.19 -12.54 -12.64
CA TYR A 201 -7.85 -11.44 -13.57
C TYR A 201 -6.62 -10.65 -13.12
N ASP A 202 -5.99 -11.08 -12.04
CA ASP A 202 -4.83 -10.39 -11.48
C ASP A 202 -3.52 -10.89 -12.08
N VAL A 203 -2.62 -9.96 -12.37
CA VAL A 203 -1.26 -10.25 -12.82
C VAL A 203 -0.30 -9.45 -11.95
N PRO A 204 0.66 -10.09 -11.25
CA PRO A 204 1.55 -9.43 -10.31
C PRO A 204 2.68 -8.66 -11.00
N LEU A 205 2.35 -7.72 -11.91
CA LEU A 205 3.35 -7.01 -12.73
C LEU A 205 4.40 -6.29 -11.89
N TYR A 206 3.99 -5.63 -10.81
CA TYR A 206 4.92 -4.94 -9.94
C TYR A 206 5.87 -5.91 -9.23
N LYS A 207 5.35 -7.05 -8.78
CA LYS A 207 6.14 -8.09 -8.11
C LYS A 207 7.14 -8.78 -9.05
N LEU A 208 6.76 -8.96 -10.31
CA LEU A 208 7.67 -9.51 -11.34
C LEU A 208 8.90 -8.63 -11.59
N VAL A 209 8.82 -7.35 -11.24
CA VAL A 209 9.93 -6.41 -11.44
C VAL A 209 10.64 -6.05 -10.13
N TYR A 210 9.90 -5.90 -9.03
CA TYR A 210 10.40 -5.27 -7.81
C TYR A 210 10.21 -6.12 -6.54
N ASN A 211 9.95 -7.44 -6.64
CA ASN A 211 9.69 -8.25 -5.46
C ASN A 211 10.84 -8.25 -4.44
N ASP A 212 12.07 -8.27 -4.92
CA ASP A 212 13.29 -8.27 -4.12
C ASP A 212 13.75 -6.87 -3.64
N SER A 213 13.10 -5.82 -4.12
CA SER A 213 13.50 -4.43 -3.93
C SER A 213 12.50 -3.63 -3.10
N VAL A 214 11.20 -3.87 -3.29
CA VAL A 214 10.13 -3.10 -2.64
C VAL A 214 9.09 -4.02 -2.03
N ILE A 215 8.87 -3.88 -0.73
CA ILE A 215 7.75 -4.54 -0.03
C ILE A 215 6.46 -3.81 -0.39
N THR A 216 5.53 -4.51 -1.02
CA THR A 216 4.23 -3.97 -1.41
C THR A 216 3.18 -4.24 -0.35
N SER A 217 2.13 -3.43 -0.27
CA SER A 217 0.99 -3.67 0.59
C SER A 217 -0.33 -3.26 -0.03
N TYR A 218 -1.42 -3.68 0.58
CA TYR A 218 -2.78 -3.23 0.25
C TYR A 218 -3.01 -1.81 0.78
N HIS A 219 -3.94 -1.09 0.16
CA HIS A 219 -4.42 0.17 0.72
C HIS A 219 -5.13 -0.09 2.07
N TRP A 220 -5.00 0.84 3.02
CA TRP A 220 -5.57 0.73 4.38
C TRP A 220 -7.08 0.50 4.42
N ASP A 221 -7.82 0.80 3.35
CA ASP A 221 -9.24 0.47 3.25
C ASP A 221 -9.51 -1.05 3.28
N TRP A 222 -8.55 -1.86 2.86
CA TRP A 222 -8.74 -3.27 2.50
C TRP A 222 -8.00 -4.22 3.46
N SER A 223 -8.52 -4.38 4.66
CA SER A 223 -8.13 -5.46 5.57
C SER A 223 -8.43 -6.84 4.94
N VAL A 224 -7.69 -7.87 5.35
CA VAL A 224 -7.90 -9.27 4.94
C VAL A 224 -9.37 -9.69 5.12
N PHE A 225 -10.00 -9.24 6.20
CA PHE A 225 -11.39 -9.61 6.53
C PHE A 225 -12.44 -8.64 5.97
N LYS A 226 -12.05 -7.57 5.28
CA LYS A 226 -12.95 -6.48 4.89
C LYS A 226 -14.05 -6.89 3.92
N ILE A 227 -13.71 -7.71 2.92
CA ILE A 227 -14.62 -8.07 1.84
C ILE A 227 -15.24 -9.44 2.12
N GLN A 228 -16.56 -9.49 2.18
CA GLN A 228 -17.31 -10.73 2.39
C GLN A 228 -17.02 -11.72 1.25
N GLY A 229 -16.81 -13.00 1.60
CA GLY A 229 -16.53 -14.06 0.65
C GLY A 229 -15.12 -14.07 0.04
N ALA A 230 -14.27 -13.05 0.32
CA ALA A 230 -12.94 -12.95 -0.30
C ALA A 230 -11.78 -13.36 0.61
N THR A 231 -12.00 -13.58 1.91
CA THR A 231 -10.94 -13.77 2.91
C THR A 231 -9.99 -14.92 2.57
N GLY A 232 -10.53 -16.08 2.22
CA GLY A 232 -9.73 -17.28 1.92
C GLY A 232 -8.84 -17.08 0.70
N ASP A 233 -9.40 -16.62 -0.40
CA ASP A 233 -8.68 -16.36 -1.64
C ASP A 233 -7.63 -15.25 -1.44
N ARG A 234 -7.93 -14.26 -0.60
CA ARG A 234 -6.98 -13.22 -0.22
C ARG A 234 -5.77 -13.80 0.52
N MET A 235 -5.99 -14.67 1.50
CA MET A 235 -4.91 -15.29 2.28
C MET A 235 -3.97 -16.14 1.41
N ILE A 236 -4.52 -16.92 0.48
CA ILE A 236 -3.67 -17.71 -0.43
C ILE A 236 -2.96 -16.85 -1.47
N ARG A 237 -3.60 -15.75 -1.93
CA ARG A 237 -2.98 -14.76 -2.82
C ARG A 237 -1.81 -14.03 -2.15
N GLU A 238 -1.91 -13.72 -0.86
CA GLU A 238 -0.84 -13.09 -0.08
C GLU A 238 0.42 -13.98 -0.03
N ILE A 239 0.26 -15.30 -0.01
CA ILE A 239 1.35 -16.26 -0.14
C ILE A 239 1.85 -16.29 -1.58
N LEU A 240 0.94 -16.47 -2.56
CA LEU A 240 1.28 -16.58 -3.98
C LEU A 240 2.13 -15.39 -4.46
N TYR A 241 1.75 -14.17 -4.07
CA TYR A 241 2.40 -12.94 -4.53
C TYR A 241 3.38 -12.34 -3.50
N ASN A 242 3.62 -13.01 -2.39
CA ASN A 242 4.48 -12.52 -1.31
C ASN A 242 4.09 -11.11 -0.86
N VAL A 243 2.83 -10.93 -0.48
CA VAL A 243 2.27 -9.67 0.00
C VAL A 243 2.00 -9.74 1.49
N PRO A 244 2.46 -8.80 2.31
CA PRO A 244 2.13 -8.77 3.73
C PRO A 244 0.62 -8.61 3.96
N PRO A 245 0.02 -9.41 4.86
CA PRO A 245 -1.38 -9.25 5.22
C PRO A 245 -1.60 -7.91 5.93
N LEU A 246 -2.77 -7.31 5.70
CA LEU A 246 -3.19 -6.07 6.35
C LEU A 246 -4.46 -6.32 7.17
N TYR A 247 -4.43 -5.93 8.43
CA TYR A 247 -5.54 -6.14 9.35
C TYR A 247 -6.06 -4.81 9.92
N HIS A 248 -7.37 -4.70 10.09
CA HIS A 248 -8.00 -3.69 10.94
C HIS A 248 -8.19 -4.33 12.33
N LEU A 249 -7.40 -3.94 13.30
CA LEU A 249 -7.39 -4.59 14.60
C LEU A 249 -7.63 -3.58 15.73
N ASP A 250 -8.53 -3.97 16.61
CA ASP A 250 -8.61 -3.57 17.98
C ASP A 250 -8.69 -4.81 18.88
N ALA A 251 -9.00 -4.67 20.15
CA ALA A 251 -9.08 -5.82 21.05
C ALA A 251 -10.23 -6.79 20.69
N GLU A 252 -11.35 -6.28 20.19
CA GLU A 252 -12.51 -7.07 19.80
C GLU A 252 -12.23 -7.84 18.52
N GLU A 253 -11.72 -7.17 17.48
CA GLU A 253 -11.36 -7.79 16.21
C GLU A 253 -10.22 -8.81 16.37
N TRP A 254 -9.26 -8.55 17.27
CA TRP A 254 -8.25 -9.52 17.61
C TRP A 254 -8.84 -10.80 18.20
N GLU A 255 -9.72 -10.70 19.22
CA GLU A 255 -10.35 -11.86 19.83
C GLU A 255 -11.21 -12.64 18.83
N LYS A 256 -11.78 -11.96 17.86
CA LYS A 256 -12.63 -12.54 16.83
C LYS A 256 -11.86 -13.33 15.77
N TYR A 257 -10.69 -12.83 15.34
CA TYR A 257 -9.95 -13.38 14.18
C TYR A 257 -8.55 -13.93 14.52
N LYS A 258 -8.16 -13.97 15.78
CA LYS A 258 -6.79 -14.35 16.17
C LYS A 258 -6.38 -15.74 15.70
N GLU A 259 -7.30 -16.69 15.63
CA GLU A 259 -6.99 -18.06 15.21
C GLU A 259 -6.65 -18.12 13.73
N GLU A 260 -7.43 -17.43 12.89
CA GLU A 260 -7.19 -17.29 11.46
C GLU A 260 -5.89 -16.52 11.17
N ILE A 261 -5.69 -15.40 11.87
CA ILE A 261 -4.48 -14.58 11.75
C ILE A 261 -3.24 -15.39 12.09
N ILE A 262 -3.24 -16.10 13.22
CA ILE A 262 -2.11 -16.89 13.67
C ILE A 262 -1.84 -18.05 12.70
N ALA A 263 -2.88 -18.78 12.29
CA ALA A 263 -2.74 -19.89 11.35
C ALA A 263 -2.18 -19.44 10.00
N HIS A 264 -2.69 -18.34 9.45
CA HIS A 264 -2.17 -17.76 8.21
C HIS A 264 -0.72 -17.28 8.37
N HIS A 265 -0.42 -16.54 9.43
CA HIS A 265 0.92 -16.02 9.68
C HIS A 265 1.98 -17.11 9.86
N GLN A 266 1.62 -18.25 10.47
CA GLN A 266 2.52 -19.39 10.63
C GLN A 266 2.95 -20.01 9.29
N VAL A 267 2.15 -19.86 8.25
CA VAL A 267 2.46 -20.34 6.90
C VAL A 267 3.06 -19.23 6.03
N TRP A 268 2.41 -18.06 6.01
CA TRP A 268 2.86 -16.92 5.20
C TRP A 268 4.26 -16.43 5.59
N SER A 269 4.54 -16.29 6.90
CA SER A 269 5.78 -15.64 7.35
C SER A 269 7.06 -16.44 7.03
N PRO A 270 7.14 -17.77 7.20
CA PRO A 270 8.30 -18.54 6.76
C PRO A 270 8.52 -18.44 5.24
N PHE A 271 7.47 -18.58 4.44
CA PHE A 271 7.55 -18.44 2.99
C PHE A 271 8.00 -17.03 2.57
N SER A 272 7.40 -16.00 3.14
CA SER A 272 7.74 -14.61 2.84
C SER A 272 9.20 -14.27 3.17
N ARG A 273 9.75 -14.79 4.26
CA ARG A 273 11.18 -14.60 4.60
C ARG A 273 12.13 -15.14 3.54
N LEU A 274 11.73 -16.19 2.83
CA LEU A 274 12.52 -16.75 1.72
C LEU A 274 12.29 -15.98 0.43
N ALA A 275 11.06 -15.53 0.18
CA ALA A 275 10.64 -14.91 -1.06
C ALA A 275 11.02 -13.42 -1.16
N VAL A 276 11.02 -12.67 -0.05
CA VAL A 276 11.09 -11.19 -0.04
C VAL A 276 12.41 -10.62 -0.57
N THR A 277 13.49 -11.40 -0.55
CA THR A 277 14.81 -11.00 -1.05
C THR A 277 15.16 -11.66 -2.38
N ARG A 278 14.20 -12.27 -3.04
CA ARG A 278 14.38 -12.95 -4.33
C ARG A 278 13.57 -12.26 -5.42
N GLU A 279 14.08 -12.22 -6.62
CA GLU A 279 13.30 -11.84 -7.80
C GLU A 279 12.12 -12.79 -7.97
N MET A 280 10.93 -12.29 -8.32
CA MET A 280 9.87 -13.12 -8.87
C MET A 280 10.21 -13.40 -10.33
N THR A 281 10.69 -14.59 -10.61
CA THR A 281 11.26 -14.97 -11.92
C THR A 281 10.24 -15.51 -12.89
N ASP A 282 9.08 -15.95 -12.40
CA ASP A 282 8.02 -16.51 -13.24
C ASP A 282 6.63 -16.31 -12.63
N PHE A 283 5.65 -16.09 -13.51
CA PHE A 283 4.22 -16.12 -13.21
C PHE A 283 3.49 -16.83 -14.35
N GLU A 284 2.66 -17.82 -14.03
CA GLU A 284 1.96 -18.63 -15.00
C GLU A 284 0.52 -18.94 -14.59
N TYR A 285 -0.43 -18.82 -15.51
CA TYR A 285 -1.74 -19.42 -15.37
C TYR A 285 -1.65 -20.91 -15.76
N LEU A 286 -1.93 -21.80 -14.81
CA LEU A 286 -1.91 -23.25 -15.06
C LEU A 286 -3.24 -23.77 -15.62
N THR A 287 -4.29 -22.93 -15.63
CA THR A 287 -5.61 -23.22 -16.23
C THR A 287 -6.03 -22.07 -17.14
N GLU A 288 -6.81 -22.38 -18.19
CA GLU A 288 -7.26 -21.40 -19.18
C GLU A 288 -8.12 -20.28 -18.59
N ASP A 289 -8.86 -20.58 -17.51
CA ASP A 289 -9.75 -19.64 -16.82
C ASP A 289 -9.01 -18.78 -15.76
N GLY A 290 -7.68 -18.95 -15.63
CA GLY A 290 -6.87 -18.22 -14.66
C GLY A 290 -7.08 -18.62 -13.20
N ALA A 291 -7.85 -19.68 -12.94
CA ALA A 291 -8.20 -20.08 -11.58
C ALA A 291 -7.07 -20.78 -10.83
N VAL A 292 -6.09 -21.33 -11.52
CA VAL A 292 -4.88 -21.89 -10.89
C VAL A 292 -3.67 -21.13 -11.40
N GLN A 293 -2.90 -20.59 -10.47
CA GLN A 293 -1.78 -19.70 -10.74
C GLN A 293 -0.51 -20.16 -10.05
N LYS A 294 0.62 -19.95 -10.68
CA LYS A 294 1.94 -20.28 -10.16
C LYS A 294 2.84 -19.06 -10.15
N THR A 295 3.64 -18.91 -9.11
CA THR A 295 4.76 -17.97 -9.03
C THR A 295 6.05 -18.72 -8.69
N VAL A 296 7.19 -18.17 -9.17
CA VAL A 296 8.51 -18.66 -8.81
C VAL A 296 9.36 -17.50 -8.30
N TYR A 297 10.11 -17.75 -7.24
CA TYR A 297 11.05 -16.79 -6.65
C TYR A 297 12.46 -17.35 -6.69
N GLY A 298 13.35 -16.68 -7.43
CA GLY A 298 14.67 -17.21 -7.71
C GLY A 298 14.59 -18.49 -8.56
N GLU A 299 15.37 -19.50 -8.20
CA GLU A 299 15.47 -20.74 -8.97
C GLU A 299 14.57 -21.89 -8.46
N ASP A 300 14.24 -21.90 -7.16
CA ASP A 300 13.71 -23.09 -6.50
C ASP A 300 12.50 -22.89 -5.60
N LEU A 301 12.19 -21.65 -5.21
CA LEU A 301 11.05 -21.35 -4.35
C LEU A 301 9.81 -21.07 -5.22
N ALA A 302 8.74 -21.83 -5.02
CA ALA A 302 7.51 -21.69 -5.81
C ALA A 302 6.25 -21.78 -4.96
N ALA A 303 5.20 -21.12 -5.42
CA ALA A 303 3.85 -21.26 -4.90
C ALA A 303 2.85 -21.52 -6.04
N VAL A 304 1.83 -22.34 -5.78
CA VAL A 304 0.73 -22.61 -6.71
C VAL A 304 -0.59 -22.46 -5.96
N ALA A 305 -1.37 -21.44 -6.30
CA ALA A 305 -2.67 -21.19 -5.71
C ALA A 305 -3.80 -21.71 -6.61
N ASN A 306 -4.72 -22.42 -5.99
CA ASN A 306 -5.94 -22.92 -6.62
C ASN A 306 -7.13 -22.11 -6.09
N PHE A 307 -7.63 -21.17 -6.90
CA PHE A 307 -8.81 -20.34 -6.62
C PHE A 307 -10.11 -20.95 -7.15
N SER A 308 -10.08 -22.21 -7.62
CA SER A 308 -11.26 -22.89 -8.16
C SER A 308 -11.98 -23.71 -7.10
N ASP A 309 -13.22 -24.13 -7.42
CA ASP A 309 -14.03 -25.05 -6.61
C ASP A 309 -13.67 -26.54 -6.85
N GLN A 310 -12.61 -26.83 -7.62
CA GLN A 310 -12.18 -28.18 -7.93
C GLN A 310 -10.75 -28.40 -7.45
N ALA A 311 -10.43 -29.62 -7.03
CA ALA A 311 -9.05 -29.97 -6.73
C ALA A 311 -8.17 -29.93 -8.00
N PHE A 312 -6.94 -29.48 -7.85
CA PHE A 312 -5.92 -29.45 -8.90
C PHE A 312 -4.72 -30.31 -8.51
N VAL A 313 -4.13 -31.02 -9.45
CA VAL A 313 -2.94 -31.84 -9.18
C VAL A 313 -1.70 -31.17 -9.76
N TYR A 314 -0.76 -30.84 -8.90
CA TYR A 314 0.53 -30.26 -9.26
C TYR A 314 1.67 -31.12 -8.67
N GLN A 315 2.61 -31.57 -9.52
CA GLN A 315 3.76 -32.40 -9.12
C GLN A 315 3.39 -33.60 -8.22
N ASN A 316 2.33 -34.34 -8.59
CA ASN A 316 1.75 -35.46 -7.83
C ASN A 316 1.17 -35.10 -6.44
N THR A 317 0.98 -33.82 -6.15
CA THR A 317 0.30 -33.34 -4.95
C THR A 317 -1.06 -32.77 -5.32
N GLU A 318 -2.10 -33.19 -4.63
CA GLU A 318 -3.43 -32.62 -4.76
C GLU A 318 -3.49 -31.29 -4.00
N ILE A 319 -3.92 -30.24 -4.69
CA ILE A 319 -4.20 -28.91 -4.13
C ILE A 319 -5.71 -28.77 -4.06
N PRO A 320 -6.30 -28.80 -2.87
CA PRO A 320 -7.75 -28.66 -2.69
C PRO A 320 -8.26 -27.33 -3.25
N PRO A 321 -9.59 -27.18 -3.43
CA PRO A 321 -10.21 -25.89 -3.69
C PRO A 321 -9.75 -24.81 -2.69
N HIS A 322 -9.58 -23.58 -3.16
CA HIS A 322 -9.21 -22.41 -2.35
C HIS A 322 -8.00 -22.66 -1.44
N SER A 323 -6.95 -23.26 -2.00
CA SER A 323 -5.74 -23.67 -1.29
C SER A 323 -4.49 -23.25 -2.06
N VAL A 324 -3.36 -23.21 -1.35
CA VAL A 324 -2.05 -22.95 -1.95
C VAL A 324 -1.06 -24.03 -1.61
N TRP A 325 -0.33 -24.49 -2.62
CA TRP A 325 0.84 -25.34 -2.49
C TRP A 325 2.08 -24.47 -2.53
N MET A 326 3.06 -24.81 -1.70
CA MET A 326 4.38 -24.14 -1.64
C MET A 326 5.48 -25.18 -1.60
N ASN A 327 6.63 -24.82 -2.15
CA ASN A 327 7.84 -25.62 -2.02
C ASN A 327 8.86 -24.82 -1.19
N GLU A 328 8.92 -25.08 0.09
CA GLU A 328 9.92 -24.50 0.99
C GLU A 328 11.14 -25.41 1.07
N GLU A 329 12.28 -24.99 0.54
CA GLU A 329 13.55 -25.74 0.58
C GLU A 329 13.41 -27.20 0.13
N GLY A 330 12.64 -27.44 -0.93
CA GLY A 330 12.38 -28.77 -1.47
C GLY A 330 11.35 -29.59 -0.70
N ARG A 331 10.63 -29.01 0.25
CA ARG A 331 9.55 -29.65 1.00
C ARG A 331 8.19 -29.10 0.57
N PRO A 332 7.33 -29.90 -0.05
CA PRO A 332 5.99 -29.46 -0.41
C PRO A 332 5.12 -29.29 0.84
N LEU A 333 4.42 -28.18 0.91
CA LEU A 333 3.40 -27.86 1.91
C LEU A 333 2.13 -27.42 1.20
N VAL A 334 0.97 -27.88 1.65
CA VAL A 334 -0.33 -27.40 1.18
C VAL A 334 -1.03 -26.71 2.33
N TYR A 335 -1.50 -25.50 2.09
CA TYR A 335 -2.27 -24.70 3.06
C TYR A 335 -3.66 -24.41 2.52
N THR A 336 -4.67 -24.73 3.31
CA THR A 336 -6.07 -24.34 3.09
C THR A 336 -6.47 -23.42 4.24
N PRO A 337 -6.89 -22.18 3.99
CA PRO A 337 -7.37 -21.31 5.05
C PRO A 337 -8.57 -21.91 5.78
N VAL A 338 -8.46 -22.04 7.09
CA VAL A 338 -9.57 -22.44 7.96
C VAL A 338 -10.24 -21.17 8.45
N LEU A 339 -11.47 -20.93 8.01
CA LEU A 339 -12.21 -19.71 8.33
C LEU A 339 -13.39 -20.03 9.24
N GLY A 340 -13.49 -19.32 10.35
CA GLY A 340 -14.68 -19.28 11.21
C GLY A 340 -15.89 -18.65 10.48
N GLU A 341 -17.07 -18.71 11.08
CA GLU A 341 -18.30 -18.14 10.48
C GLU A 341 -18.17 -16.64 10.20
N ASP A 342 -17.51 -15.94 11.10
CA ASP A 342 -17.30 -14.49 10.99
C ASP A 342 -16.30 -14.08 9.89
N ALA A 343 -15.44 -14.99 9.45
CA ALA A 343 -14.41 -14.74 8.45
C ALA A 343 -14.79 -15.21 7.02
N ARG A 344 -15.89 -15.93 6.89
CA ARG A 344 -16.40 -16.46 5.60
C ARG A 344 -17.15 -15.43 4.74
#